data_5af7282071bf1be826efb67dce0fb64f
#
_entry.id   5af7282071bf1be826efb67dce0fb64f
#
_cell.length_a   1.000
_cell.length_b   1.000
_cell.length_c   1.000
_cell.angle_alpha   90.00
_cell.angle_beta   90.00
_cell.angle_gamma   90.00
#
_symmetry.space_group_name_H-M   'P 1'
#
loop_
_entity.id
_entity.type
_entity.pdbx_description
1 polymer ?
#
loop_
_entity_poly.entity_id
_entity_poly.type
_entity_poly.pdbx_seq_one_letter_code
_entity_poly.pdbx_strand_id
1 'polypeptide(L)'
;MLKPKNNFKVVTDKKTARVILPNMLTLIGVCIGLTSIRFALDGRFEFAIVAIILAAIIDGLDGRIARLIKGTSKVGKELDSLTDMISFGVAPAFIMYFWKLNTLGRFGWLVCLIYVICVALRLARFNVNSGQEPSWRDNFFEGVPSPAGGILVLTPLIFSMTNFEFITINYDIVVPIFFIVTSLLLISKFPSYSFKKIVIQRKTTIFLLFAIVLFFGLLLIYPFNVIAISAIIYLLMLPISFFHYQKLKKQNEDQNFKDEDDDLEDVL
;
A
#
# COMPACT_ATOMS: atom_id res chain seq x y z
N MET A 1 21.72 -58.66 -2.40
CA MET A 1 20.42 -58.01 -2.58
C MET A 1 20.43 -56.73 -1.76
N LEU A 2 20.65 -55.57 -2.37
CA LEU A 2 20.58 -54.25 -1.73
C LEU A 2 19.20 -53.70 -1.92
N LYS A 3 18.45 -53.51 -0.82
CA LYS A 3 17.14 -52.81 -0.82
C LYS A 3 17.34 -51.34 -1.13
N PRO A 4 16.62 -50.74 -2.07
CA PRO A 4 16.63 -49.31 -2.29
C PRO A 4 15.97 -48.59 -1.11
N LYS A 5 16.74 -47.75 -0.41
CA LYS A 5 16.20 -46.80 0.55
C LYS A 5 15.48 -45.69 -0.21
N ASN A 6 14.19 -45.82 -0.42
CA ASN A 6 13.32 -44.69 -0.82
C ASN A 6 13.15 -43.74 0.37
N ASN A 7 14.06 -42.79 0.50
CA ASN A 7 13.93 -41.68 1.43
C ASN A 7 13.25 -40.48 0.74
N PHE A 8 12.02 -40.62 0.27
CA PHE A 8 11.13 -39.47 0.14
C PHE A 8 10.63 -39.12 1.54
N LYS A 9 11.46 -38.38 2.28
CA LYS A 9 10.96 -37.63 3.43
C LYS A 9 10.10 -36.51 2.86
N VAL A 10 8.78 -36.68 2.85
CA VAL A 10 7.86 -35.54 2.81
C VAL A 10 8.20 -34.71 4.03
N VAL A 11 8.86 -33.58 3.82
CA VAL A 11 9.22 -32.63 4.87
C VAL A 11 7.95 -31.94 5.30
N THR A 12 7.15 -32.63 6.10
CA THR A 12 5.99 -32.07 6.79
C THR A 12 6.46 -31.48 8.13
N ASP A 13 7.51 -30.66 8.06
CA ASP A 13 7.90 -29.90 9.21
C ASP A 13 6.90 -28.74 9.34
N LYS A 14 6.14 -28.71 10.44
CA LYS A 14 5.12 -27.67 10.72
C LYS A 14 5.67 -26.25 10.57
N LYS A 15 6.99 -26.06 10.76
CA LYS A 15 7.69 -24.81 10.54
C LYS A 15 7.75 -24.44 9.05
N THR A 16 8.04 -25.38 8.17
CA THR A 16 8.13 -25.15 6.72
C THR A 16 6.77 -24.80 6.13
N ALA A 17 5.70 -25.49 6.54
CA ALA A 17 4.34 -25.19 6.07
C ALA A 17 3.88 -23.78 6.48
N ARG A 18 4.27 -23.29 7.65
CA ARG A 18 3.94 -21.94 8.13
C ARG A 18 4.59 -20.84 7.32
N VAL A 19 5.73 -21.09 6.71
CA VAL A 19 6.43 -20.11 5.84
C VAL A 19 5.92 -20.20 4.40
N ILE A 20 5.58 -21.39 3.92
CA ILE A 20 5.13 -21.60 2.54
C ILE A 20 3.78 -20.91 2.27
N LEU A 21 2.82 -21.01 3.20
CA LEU A 21 1.46 -20.49 2.97
C LEU A 21 1.42 -18.97 2.68
N PRO A 22 2.06 -18.08 3.49
CA PRO A 22 2.10 -16.66 3.16
C PRO A 22 2.82 -16.40 1.82
N ASN A 23 3.96 -17.04 1.59
CA ASN A 23 4.72 -16.85 0.35
C ASN A 23 3.91 -17.25 -0.90
N MET A 24 3.06 -18.28 -0.81
CA MET A 24 2.16 -18.64 -1.90
C MET A 24 1.10 -17.57 -2.17
N LEU A 25 0.54 -16.96 -1.11
CA LEU A 25 -0.40 -15.84 -1.27
C LEU A 25 0.27 -14.65 -1.93
N THR A 26 1.49 -14.30 -1.52
CA THR A 26 2.30 -13.25 -2.15
C THR A 26 2.52 -13.53 -3.63
N LEU A 27 2.87 -14.77 -4.01
CA LEU A 27 3.04 -15.17 -5.42
C LEU A 27 1.72 -15.09 -6.21
N ILE A 28 0.58 -15.42 -5.60
CA ILE A 28 -0.74 -15.23 -6.21
C ILE A 28 -0.97 -13.72 -6.47
N GLY A 29 -0.58 -12.85 -5.54
CA GLY A 29 -0.62 -11.40 -5.71
C GLY A 29 0.15 -10.93 -6.95
N VAL A 30 1.37 -11.44 -7.18
CA VAL A 30 2.16 -11.17 -8.42
C VAL A 30 1.39 -11.59 -9.67
N CYS A 31 0.84 -12.81 -9.68
CA CYS A 31 0.10 -13.31 -10.84
C CYS A 31 -1.11 -12.42 -11.17
N ILE A 32 -1.83 -11.94 -10.15
CA ILE A 32 -2.96 -11.03 -10.32
C ILE A 32 -2.49 -9.65 -10.80
N GLY A 33 -1.40 -9.11 -10.21
CA GLY A 33 -0.79 -7.85 -10.63
C GLY A 33 -0.35 -7.89 -12.11
N LEU A 34 0.31 -8.93 -12.54
CA LEU A 34 0.69 -9.12 -13.94
C LEU A 34 -0.54 -9.31 -14.85
N THR A 35 -1.56 -10.03 -14.38
CA THR A 35 -2.81 -10.22 -15.13
C THR A 35 -3.53 -8.89 -15.35
N SER A 36 -3.39 -7.91 -14.44
CA SER A 36 -3.97 -6.57 -14.62
C SER A 36 -3.37 -5.84 -15.84
N ILE A 37 -2.06 -6.02 -16.09
CA ILE A 37 -1.40 -5.48 -17.29
C ILE A 37 -2.00 -6.13 -18.56
N ARG A 38 -2.26 -7.43 -18.52
CA ARG A 38 -2.89 -8.15 -19.64
C ARG A 38 -4.27 -7.59 -19.93
N PHE A 39 -5.10 -7.35 -18.91
CA PHE A 39 -6.41 -6.72 -19.09
C PHE A 39 -6.30 -5.32 -19.69
N ALA A 40 -5.32 -4.53 -19.28
CA ALA A 40 -5.10 -3.20 -19.85
C ALA A 40 -4.68 -3.24 -21.33
N LEU A 41 -3.84 -4.21 -21.72
CA LEU A 41 -3.46 -4.47 -23.11
C LEU A 41 -4.67 -4.84 -23.98
N ASP A 42 -5.62 -5.58 -23.42
CA ASP A 42 -6.86 -5.96 -24.10
C ASP A 42 -7.92 -4.82 -24.07
N GLY A 43 -7.57 -3.62 -23.54
CA GLY A 43 -8.50 -2.47 -23.41
C GLY A 43 -9.54 -2.62 -22.31
N ARG A 44 -9.44 -3.64 -21.47
CA ARG A 44 -10.40 -3.98 -20.39
C ARG A 44 -9.96 -3.34 -19.08
N PHE A 45 -9.97 -2.02 -19.01
CA PHE A 45 -9.45 -1.24 -17.90
C PHE A 45 -10.20 -1.47 -16.58
N GLU A 46 -11.51 -1.76 -16.62
CA GLU A 46 -12.30 -2.10 -15.42
C GLU A 46 -11.73 -3.33 -14.72
N PHE A 47 -11.46 -4.40 -15.48
CA PHE A 47 -10.87 -5.62 -14.93
C PHE A 47 -9.42 -5.41 -14.46
N ALA A 48 -8.67 -4.53 -15.12
CA ALA A 48 -7.33 -4.17 -14.70
C ALA A 48 -7.35 -3.50 -13.31
N ILE A 49 -8.26 -2.55 -13.06
CA ILE A 49 -8.43 -1.91 -11.75
C ILE A 49 -8.85 -2.94 -10.70
N VAL A 50 -9.86 -3.78 -10.99
CA VAL A 50 -10.32 -4.81 -10.05
C VAL A 50 -9.18 -5.77 -9.69
N ALA A 51 -8.33 -6.15 -10.66
CA ALA A 51 -7.17 -7.00 -10.40
C ALA A 51 -6.16 -6.32 -9.46
N ILE A 52 -5.86 -5.02 -9.62
CA ILE A 52 -4.97 -4.28 -8.70
C ILE A 52 -5.56 -4.23 -7.29
N ILE A 53 -6.88 -4.01 -7.16
CA ILE A 53 -7.55 -3.99 -5.85
C ILE A 53 -7.49 -5.38 -5.19
N LEU A 54 -7.70 -6.45 -5.95
CA LEU A 54 -7.57 -7.82 -5.46
C LEU A 54 -6.13 -8.11 -5.03
N ALA A 55 -5.13 -7.66 -5.79
CA ALA A 55 -3.73 -7.77 -5.41
C ALA A 55 -3.45 -7.06 -4.07
N ALA A 56 -4.00 -5.84 -3.87
CA ALA A 56 -3.86 -5.09 -2.62
C ALA A 56 -4.55 -5.78 -1.42
N ILE A 57 -5.68 -6.43 -1.64
CA ILE A 57 -6.36 -7.21 -0.59
C ILE A 57 -5.52 -8.43 -0.20
N ILE A 58 -4.97 -9.15 -1.17
CA ILE A 58 -4.13 -10.33 -0.94
C ILE A 58 -2.85 -9.95 -0.21
N ASP A 59 -2.18 -8.87 -0.61
CA ASP A 59 -1.02 -8.30 0.04
C ASP A 59 -1.30 -7.95 1.52
N GLY A 60 -2.43 -7.29 1.79
CA GLY A 60 -2.84 -7.02 3.17
C GLY A 60 -3.15 -8.28 3.99
N LEU A 61 -3.55 -9.39 3.34
CA LEU A 61 -3.87 -10.65 3.99
C LEU A 61 -2.61 -11.50 4.27
N ASP A 62 -1.68 -11.62 3.32
CA ASP A 62 -0.49 -12.47 3.47
C ASP A 62 0.41 -12.01 4.62
N GLY A 63 0.63 -10.69 4.74
CA GLY A 63 1.36 -10.11 5.87
C GLY A 63 0.66 -10.32 7.22
N ARG A 64 -0.68 -10.31 7.27
CA ARG A 64 -1.43 -10.62 8.50
C ARG A 64 -1.37 -12.11 8.83
N ILE A 65 -1.54 -12.97 7.84
CA ILE A 65 -1.47 -14.43 7.98
C ILE A 65 -0.07 -14.83 8.45
N ALA A 66 1.01 -14.30 7.83
CA ALA A 66 2.40 -14.56 8.23
C ALA A 66 2.64 -14.27 9.71
N ARG A 67 2.12 -13.15 10.22
CA ARG A 67 2.21 -12.78 11.64
C ARG A 67 1.40 -13.70 12.55
N LEU A 68 0.16 -14.03 12.17
CA LEU A 68 -0.72 -14.90 12.96
C LEU A 68 -0.15 -16.31 13.15
N ILE A 69 0.41 -16.90 12.08
CA ILE A 69 0.96 -18.27 12.14
C ILE A 69 2.43 -18.31 12.55
N LYS A 70 3.03 -17.14 12.87
CA LYS A 70 4.46 -16.97 13.18
C LYS A 70 5.35 -17.54 12.07
N GLY A 71 4.95 -17.34 10.82
CA GLY A 71 5.61 -17.84 9.61
C GLY A 71 6.44 -16.78 8.87
N THR A 72 6.82 -15.68 9.53
CA THR A 72 7.66 -14.63 8.93
C THR A 72 9.07 -15.16 8.62
N SER A 73 9.56 -14.86 7.41
CA SER A 73 10.92 -15.22 6.98
C SER A 73 11.58 -14.04 6.26
N LYS A 74 12.92 -14.04 6.21
CA LYS A 74 13.66 -13.02 5.44
C LYS A 74 13.32 -13.11 3.94
N VAL A 75 13.22 -14.31 3.39
CA VAL A 75 12.84 -14.53 1.98
C VAL A 75 11.41 -14.04 1.72
N GLY A 76 10.47 -14.31 2.64
CA GLY A 76 9.10 -13.83 2.53
C GLY A 76 9.00 -12.30 2.49
N LYS A 77 9.81 -11.60 3.30
CA LYS A 77 9.86 -10.13 3.31
C LYS A 77 10.39 -9.54 1.99
N GLU A 78 11.44 -10.14 1.42
CA GLU A 78 11.96 -9.70 0.12
C GLU A 78 10.98 -10.03 -1.02
N LEU A 79 10.31 -11.18 -0.95
CA LEU A 79 9.29 -11.58 -1.91
C LEU A 79 8.10 -10.62 -1.90
N ASP A 80 7.64 -10.20 -0.72
CA ASP A 80 6.61 -9.19 -0.49
C ASP A 80 6.97 -7.87 -1.18
N SER A 81 8.19 -7.37 -0.96
CA SER A 81 8.66 -6.14 -1.60
C SER A 81 8.75 -6.24 -3.13
N LEU A 82 9.15 -7.39 -3.67
CA LEU A 82 9.16 -7.63 -5.12
C LEU A 82 7.74 -7.67 -5.69
N THR A 83 6.80 -8.27 -4.96
CA THR A 83 5.38 -8.31 -5.32
C THR A 83 4.78 -6.91 -5.33
N ASP A 84 5.04 -6.11 -4.29
CA ASP A 84 4.64 -4.71 -4.20
C ASP A 84 5.14 -3.90 -5.40
N MET A 85 6.43 -4.08 -5.76
CA MET A 85 7.04 -3.40 -6.89
C MET A 85 6.30 -3.70 -8.19
N ILE A 86 5.93 -4.96 -8.42
CA ILE A 86 5.22 -5.38 -9.64
C ILE A 86 3.76 -4.90 -9.58
N SER A 87 3.04 -5.20 -8.51
CA SER A 87 1.59 -5.01 -8.42
C SER A 87 1.19 -3.54 -8.23
N PHE A 88 2.01 -2.73 -7.53
CA PHE A 88 1.69 -1.34 -7.22
C PHE A 88 2.65 -0.32 -7.83
N GLY A 89 3.75 -0.76 -8.41
CA GLY A 89 4.67 0.07 -9.19
C GLY A 89 4.46 -0.12 -10.68
N VAL A 90 4.85 -1.28 -11.19
CA VAL A 90 4.90 -1.56 -12.63
C VAL A 90 3.49 -1.65 -13.22
N ALA A 91 2.59 -2.44 -12.63
CA ALA A 91 1.29 -2.68 -13.21
C ALA A 91 0.43 -1.41 -13.32
N PRO A 92 0.27 -0.55 -12.30
CA PRO A 92 -0.46 0.71 -12.44
C PRO A 92 0.16 1.65 -13.47
N ALA A 93 1.50 1.70 -13.57
CA ALA A 93 2.19 2.51 -14.58
C ALA A 93 1.84 2.06 -16.01
N PHE A 94 1.86 0.75 -16.28
CA PHE A 94 1.47 0.20 -17.57
C PHE A 94 -0.02 0.39 -17.88
N ILE A 95 -0.92 0.18 -16.91
CA ILE A 95 -2.36 0.41 -17.08
C ILE A 95 -2.60 1.85 -17.54
N MET A 96 -2.01 2.82 -16.85
CA MET A 96 -2.18 4.24 -17.18
C MET A 96 -1.47 4.65 -18.45
N TYR A 97 -0.34 4.00 -18.78
CA TYR A 97 0.36 4.19 -20.05
C TYR A 97 -0.55 3.76 -21.22
N PHE A 98 -1.13 2.58 -21.16
CA PHE A 98 -2.02 2.09 -22.22
C PHE A 98 -3.34 2.85 -22.29
N TRP A 99 -3.83 3.37 -21.16
CA TRP A 99 -5.08 4.12 -21.14
C TRP A 99 -4.91 5.54 -21.72
N LYS A 100 -3.89 6.30 -21.29
CA LYS A 100 -3.80 7.72 -21.63
C LYS A 100 -2.37 8.23 -21.86
N LEU A 101 -1.36 7.81 -21.12
CA LEU A 101 -0.03 8.40 -21.18
C LEU A 101 0.70 8.15 -22.50
N ASN A 102 0.33 7.12 -23.26
CA ASN A 102 0.89 6.84 -24.59
C ASN A 102 0.65 7.99 -25.57
N THR A 103 -0.43 8.78 -25.42
CA THR A 103 -0.72 9.94 -26.25
C THR A 103 0.33 11.04 -26.12
N LEU A 104 1.03 11.11 -24.98
CA LEU A 104 2.11 12.05 -24.70
C LEU A 104 3.48 11.56 -25.23
N GLY A 105 3.53 10.45 -25.94
CA GLY A 105 4.73 9.88 -26.53
C GLY A 105 5.84 9.61 -25.53
N ARG A 106 7.06 10.11 -25.81
CA ARG A 106 8.24 9.88 -24.94
C ARG A 106 8.09 10.47 -23.54
N PHE A 107 7.37 11.58 -23.39
CA PHE A 107 7.13 12.20 -22.09
C PHE A 107 6.24 11.31 -21.20
N GLY A 108 5.19 10.72 -21.75
CA GLY A 108 4.33 9.80 -20.99
C GLY A 108 5.10 8.59 -20.48
N TRP A 109 6.03 8.05 -21.27
CA TRP A 109 6.91 6.97 -20.84
C TRP A 109 7.86 7.40 -19.71
N LEU A 110 8.47 8.60 -19.82
CA LEU A 110 9.33 9.15 -18.78
C LEU A 110 8.59 9.28 -17.43
N VAL A 111 7.36 9.76 -17.44
CA VAL A 111 6.52 9.89 -16.24
C VAL A 111 6.27 8.52 -15.58
N CYS A 112 5.99 7.48 -16.38
CA CYS A 112 5.86 6.10 -15.88
C CYS A 112 7.15 5.61 -15.23
N LEU A 113 8.31 5.83 -15.86
CA LEU A 113 9.61 5.42 -15.31
C LEU A 113 9.90 6.10 -13.97
N ILE A 114 9.66 7.42 -13.87
CA ILE A 114 9.85 8.17 -12.62
C ILE A 114 9.01 7.55 -11.50
N TYR A 115 7.73 7.27 -11.76
CA TYR A 115 6.85 6.67 -10.78
C TYR A 115 7.37 5.30 -10.30
N VAL A 116 7.74 4.42 -11.21
CA VAL A 116 8.26 3.08 -10.90
C VAL A 116 9.54 3.16 -10.07
N ILE A 117 10.47 4.07 -10.41
CA ILE A 117 11.69 4.33 -9.63
C ILE A 117 11.34 4.82 -8.21
N CYS A 118 10.35 5.70 -8.08
CA CYS A 118 9.90 6.21 -6.79
C CYS A 118 9.34 5.11 -5.90
N VAL A 119 8.55 4.18 -6.46
CA VAL A 119 8.06 2.99 -5.73
C VAL A 119 9.23 2.11 -5.29
N ALA A 120 10.21 1.84 -6.17
CA ALA A 120 11.39 1.04 -5.83
C ALA A 120 12.20 1.66 -4.67
N LEU A 121 12.48 2.97 -4.74
CA LEU A 121 13.21 3.69 -3.70
C LEU A 121 12.45 3.69 -2.37
N ARG A 122 11.13 3.81 -2.41
CA ARG A 122 10.29 3.73 -1.21
C ARG A 122 10.39 2.35 -0.56
N LEU A 123 10.24 1.26 -1.33
CA LEU A 123 10.34 -0.11 -0.83
C LEU A 123 11.72 -0.41 -0.26
N ALA A 124 12.78 0.02 -0.94
CA ALA A 124 14.15 -0.12 -0.44
C ALA A 124 14.34 0.59 0.90
N ARG A 125 13.86 1.85 1.05
CA ARG A 125 13.91 2.59 2.31
C ARG A 125 13.14 1.88 3.42
N PHE A 126 11.94 1.38 3.13
CA PHE A 126 11.12 0.65 4.10
C PHE A 126 11.82 -0.62 4.59
N ASN A 127 12.49 -1.35 3.71
CA ASN A 127 13.23 -2.57 4.07
C ASN A 127 14.42 -2.27 4.98
N VAL A 128 15.16 -1.21 4.72
CA VAL A 128 16.29 -0.78 5.56
C VAL A 128 15.81 -0.36 6.95
N ASN A 129 14.72 0.40 7.05
CA ASN A 129 14.23 0.95 8.32
C ASN A 129 13.43 -0.08 9.17
N SER A 130 13.06 -1.22 8.63
CA SER A 130 12.17 -2.21 9.26
C SER A 130 12.76 -3.02 10.42
N GLY A 131 13.91 -2.64 10.97
CA GLY A 131 14.56 -3.29 12.13
C GLY A 131 14.79 -2.36 13.32
N GLN A 132 14.28 -1.14 13.28
CA GLN A 132 14.48 -0.15 14.34
C GLN A 132 13.56 -0.41 15.56
N GLU A 133 13.97 0.05 16.74
CA GLU A 133 13.19 -0.09 17.97
C GLU A 133 11.84 0.67 17.88
N PRO A 134 10.78 0.14 18.54
CA PRO A 134 9.47 0.77 18.53
C PRO A 134 9.52 2.20 19.09
N SER A 135 9.00 3.17 18.33
CA SER A 135 8.93 4.57 18.72
C SER A 135 7.49 5.09 18.57
N TRP A 136 7.18 6.26 19.17
CA TRP A 136 5.92 6.96 18.94
C TRP A 136 5.69 7.26 17.45
N ARG A 137 6.77 7.32 16.66
CA ARG A 137 6.74 7.51 15.20
C ARG A 137 6.10 6.34 14.46
N ASP A 138 6.02 5.15 15.06
CA ASP A 138 5.40 3.95 14.45
C ASP A 138 3.89 4.09 14.19
N ASN A 139 3.25 5.12 14.76
CA ASN A 139 1.86 5.45 14.47
C ASN A 139 1.69 6.13 13.09
N PHE A 140 2.79 6.48 12.44
CA PHE A 140 2.82 7.11 11.13
C PHE A 140 3.74 6.32 10.20
N PHE A 141 3.33 6.19 8.93
CA PHE A 141 4.22 5.74 7.88
C PHE A 141 5.04 6.92 7.35
N GLU A 142 6.26 6.69 6.95
CA GLU A 142 7.05 7.64 6.17
C GLU A 142 6.63 7.56 4.69
N GLY A 143 5.96 8.58 4.17
CA GLY A 143 5.40 8.61 2.83
C GLY A 143 4.09 7.81 2.68
N VAL A 144 3.61 7.71 1.45
CA VAL A 144 2.41 6.94 1.09
C VAL A 144 2.77 5.45 0.95
N PRO A 145 1.99 4.49 1.51
CA PRO A 145 2.19 3.05 1.29
C PRO A 145 2.09 2.66 -0.21
N SER A 146 2.86 1.63 -0.68
CA SER A 146 2.87 1.20 -2.09
C SER A 146 1.48 0.86 -2.61
N PRO A 147 0.63 0.09 -1.90
CA PRO A 147 -0.72 -0.19 -2.37
C PRO A 147 -1.57 1.08 -2.53
N ALA A 148 -1.46 2.03 -1.59
CA ALA A 148 -2.15 3.30 -1.69
C ALA A 148 -1.63 4.15 -2.86
N GLY A 149 -0.32 4.17 -3.09
CA GLY A 149 0.30 4.82 -4.25
C GLY A 149 -0.21 4.27 -5.58
N GLY A 150 -0.32 2.94 -5.70
CA GLY A 150 -0.88 2.27 -6.87
C GLY A 150 -2.34 2.67 -7.15
N ILE A 151 -3.17 2.74 -6.10
CA ILE A 151 -4.57 3.18 -6.23
C ILE A 151 -4.64 4.68 -6.56
N LEU A 152 -3.80 5.52 -5.94
CA LEU A 152 -3.77 6.96 -6.22
C LEU A 152 -3.42 7.25 -7.69
N VAL A 153 -2.42 6.58 -8.24
CA VAL A 153 -2.05 6.75 -9.65
C VAL A 153 -3.20 6.34 -10.58
N LEU A 154 -3.98 5.32 -10.22
CA LEU A 154 -5.15 4.87 -10.97
C LEU A 154 -6.40 5.75 -10.74
N THR A 155 -6.39 6.68 -9.77
CA THR A 155 -7.57 7.50 -9.44
C THR A 155 -8.18 8.25 -10.63
N PRO A 156 -7.43 8.88 -11.56
CA PRO A 156 -8.02 9.52 -12.73
C PRO A 156 -8.76 8.53 -13.65
N LEU A 157 -8.23 7.31 -13.82
CA LEU A 157 -8.87 6.25 -14.58
C LEU A 157 -10.14 5.75 -13.85
N ILE A 158 -10.06 5.52 -12.55
CA ILE A 158 -11.21 5.12 -11.73
C ILE A 158 -12.30 6.18 -11.80
N PHE A 159 -11.92 7.47 -11.74
CA PHE A 159 -12.86 8.59 -11.84
C PHE A 159 -13.54 8.65 -13.19
N SER A 160 -12.86 8.32 -14.29
CA SER A 160 -13.47 8.26 -15.63
C SER A 160 -14.55 7.17 -15.78
N MET A 161 -14.59 6.21 -14.85
CA MET A 161 -15.58 5.12 -14.81
C MET A 161 -16.72 5.40 -13.82
N THR A 162 -16.67 6.54 -13.12
CA THR A 162 -17.76 6.97 -12.24
C THR A 162 -18.84 7.71 -13.03
N ASN A 163 -20.08 7.69 -12.52
CA ASN A 163 -21.19 8.41 -13.13
C ASN A 163 -21.23 9.90 -12.73
N PHE A 164 -20.08 10.50 -12.37
CA PHE A 164 -20.00 11.92 -12.02
C PHE A 164 -19.91 12.78 -13.30
N GLU A 165 -21.03 12.96 -13.99
CA GLU A 165 -21.12 13.74 -15.24
C GLU A 165 -20.89 15.25 -15.05
N PHE A 166 -20.83 15.73 -13.81
CA PHE A 166 -20.77 17.17 -13.50
C PHE A 166 -19.41 17.84 -13.75
N ILE A 167 -18.32 17.07 -13.98
CA ILE A 167 -16.98 17.62 -14.09
C ILE A 167 -16.34 17.17 -15.40
N THR A 168 -16.14 18.12 -16.33
CA THR A 168 -15.33 17.89 -17.53
C THR A 168 -13.85 17.93 -17.16
N ILE A 169 -13.22 16.75 -17.06
CA ILE A 169 -11.79 16.61 -16.70
C ILE A 169 -10.96 16.47 -17.97
N ASN A 170 -9.93 17.31 -18.09
CA ASN A 170 -8.92 17.11 -19.12
C ASN A 170 -7.88 16.09 -18.64
N TYR A 171 -8.07 14.81 -18.98
CA TYR A 171 -7.21 13.72 -18.57
C TYR A 171 -5.77 13.80 -19.10
N ASP A 172 -5.53 14.53 -20.23
CA ASP A 172 -4.19 14.71 -20.78
C ASP A 172 -3.28 15.53 -19.85
N ILE A 173 -3.89 16.41 -19.04
CA ILE A 173 -3.18 17.25 -18.06
C ILE A 173 -3.22 16.60 -16.67
N VAL A 174 -4.38 16.09 -16.28
CA VAL A 174 -4.59 15.57 -14.91
C VAL A 174 -3.76 14.31 -14.65
N VAL A 175 -3.66 13.40 -15.60
CA VAL A 175 -2.95 12.13 -15.43
C VAL A 175 -1.46 12.32 -15.15
N PRO A 176 -0.68 13.08 -15.93
CA PRO A 176 0.72 13.33 -15.63
C PRO A 176 0.92 14.04 -14.29
N ILE A 177 0.04 14.98 -13.92
CA ILE A 177 0.10 15.68 -12.64
C ILE A 177 -0.09 14.68 -11.48
N PHE A 178 -1.09 13.80 -11.57
CA PHE A 178 -1.31 12.76 -10.56
C PHE A 178 -0.11 11.83 -10.41
N PHE A 179 0.54 11.44 -11.52
CA PHE A 179 1.77 10.65 -11.48
C PHE A 179 2.89 11.36 -10.74
N ILE A 180 3.16 12.62 -11.07
CA ILE A 180 4.22 13.41 -10.44
C ILE A 180 3.94 13.60 -8.95
N VAL A 181 2.71 14.03 -8.59
CA VAL A 181 2.30 14.22 -7.20
C VAL A 181 2.42 12.93 -6.39
N THR A 182 1.91 11.81 -6.92
CA THR A 182 2.00 10.50 -6.25
C THR A 182 3.45 10.05 -6.10
N SER A 183 4.30 10.25 -7.12
CA SER A 183 5.72 9.95 -7.06
C SER A 183 6.44 10.74 -5.96
N LEU A 184 6.16 12.03 -5.85
CA LEU A 184 6.70 12.88 -4.79
C LEU A 184 6.21 12.45 -3.39
N LEU A 185 4.93 12.10 -3.26
CA LEU A 185 4.36 11.61 -2.00
C LEU A 185 4.98 10.26 -1.57
N LEU A 186 5.30 9.37 -2.50
CA LEU A 186 5.97 8.09 -2.23
C LEU A 186 7.37 8.27 -1.65
N ILE A 187 8.17 9.19 -2.19
CA ILE A 187 9.55 9.44 -1.73
C ILE A 187 9.58 10.35 -0.51
N SER A 188 8.57 11.20 -0.34
CA SER A 188 8.53 12.17 0.74
C SER A 188 8.58 11.49 2.11
N LYS A 189 9.08 12.19 3.13
CA LYS A 189 8.95 11.80 4.54
C LYS A 189 7.62 12.29 5.14
N PHE A 190 6.63 12.51 4.29
CA PHE A 190 5.33 13.01 4.71
C PHE A 190 4.64 11.97 5.60
N PRO A 191 4.28 12.27 6.84
CA PRO A 191 3.68 11.29 7.74
C PRO A 191 2.27 10.95 7.28
N SER A 192 2.00 9.68 6.97
CA SER A 192 0.66 9.18 6.73
C SER A 192 0.22 8.27 7.88
N TYR A 193 -1.07 8.30 8.23
CA TYR A 193 -1.58 7.50 9.36
C TYR A 193 -1.35 6.00 9.15
N SER A 194 -0.74 5.38 10.17
CA SER A 194 -0.59 3.93 10.26
C SER A 194 -1.63 3.40 11.26
N PHE A 195 -2.80 3.01 10.82
CA PHE A 195 -3.91 2.54 11.67
C PHE A 195 -3.59 1.30 12.54
N LYS A 196 -2.31 1.13 12.95
CA LYS A 196 -1.84 -0.05 13.70
C LYS A 196 -2.29 -0.10 15.16
N LYS A 197 -2.51 1.04 15.80
CA LYS A 197 -2.82 1.14 17.25
C LYS A 197 -4.07 1.99 17.51
N ILE A 198 -5.20 1.64 16.92
CA ILE A 198 -6.46 2.31 17.25
C ILE A 198 -7.09 1.61 18.45
N VAL A 199 -7.10 2.27 19.60
CA VAL A 199 -7.87 1.83 20.76
C VAL A 199 -9.31 2.28 20.58
N ILE A 200 -10.19 1.35 20.23
CA ILE A 200 -11.60 1.63 20.00
C ILE A 200 -12.37 1.38 21.27
N GLN A 201 -13.14 2.39 21.74
CA GLN A 201 -14.05 2.22 22.88
C GLN A 201 -15.20 1.26 22.49
N ARG A 202 -15.63 0.41 23.41
CA ARG A 202 -16.70 -0.58 23.17
C ARG A 202 -17.98 0.01 22.55
N LYS A 203 -18.36 1.22 22.92
CA LYS A 203 -19.55 1.91 22.35
C LYS A 203 -19.36 2.23 20.86
N THR A 204 -18.17 2.62 20.46
CA THR A 204 -17.84 2.98 19.06
C THR A 204 -17.67 1.75 18.15
N THR A 205 -17.41 0.55 18.73
CA THR A 205 -17.21 -0.68 17.98
C THR A 205 -18.45 -1.06 17.14
N ILE A 206 -19.65 -0.85 17.66
CA ILE A 206 -20.90 -1.18 16.93
C ILE A 206 -21.06 -0.27 15.70
N PHE A 207 -20.81 1.05 15.86
CA PHE A 207 -20.87 2.00 14.75
C PHE A 207 -19.81 1.70 13.70
N LEU A 208 -18.58 1.30 14.12
CA LEU A 208 -17.51 0.91 13.21
C LEU A 208 -17.90 -0.33 12.41
N LEU A 209 -18.47 -1.35 13.08
CA LEU A 209 -18.91 -2.57 12.42
C LEU A 209 -20.01 -2.26 11.38
N PHE A 210 -20.98 -1.42 11.72
CA PHE A 210 -22.01 -0.97 10.79
C PHE A 210 -21.40 -0.22 9.60
N ALA A 211 -20.44 0.70 9.85
CA ALA A 211 -19.75 1.44 8.80
C ALA A 211 -18.96 0.52 7.85
N ILE A 212 -18.31 -0.52 8.38
CA ILE A 212 -17.60 -1.53 7.58
C ILE A 212 -18.59 -2.31 6.70
N VAL A 213 -19.70 -2.79 7.24
CA VAL A 213 -20.72 -3.51 6.48
C VAL A 213 -21.31 -2.63 5.39
N LEU A 214 -21.63 -1.36 5.72
CA LEU A 214 -22.13 -0.38 4.76
C LEU A 214 -21.10 -0.12 3.65
N PHE A 215 -19.82 0.07 4.00
CA PHE A 215 -18.74 0.28 3.04
C PHE A 215 -18.63 -0.89 2.06
N PHE A 216 -18.61 -2.14 2.54
CA PHE A 216 -18.58 -3.31 1.68
C PHE A 216 -19.85 -3.47 0.85
N GLY A 217 -21.03 -3.16 1.41
CA GLY A 217 -22.29 -3.14 0.67
C GLY A 217 -22.27 -2.15 -0.50
N LEU A 218 -21.80 -0.93 -0.25
CA LEU A 218 -21.66 0.10 -1.27
C LEU A 218 -20.59 -0.27 -2.31
N LEU A 219 -19.50 -0.91 -1.90
CA LEU A 219 -18.43 -1.37 -2.79
C LEU A 219 -18.93 -2.44 -3.76
N LEU A 220 -19.87 -3.30 -3.35
CA LEU A 220 -20.48 -4.30 -4.23
C LEU A 220 -21.43 -3.68 -5.26
N ILE A 221 -22.16 -2.60 -4.89
CA ILE A 221 -23.15 -1.96 -5.76
C ILE A 221 -22.51 -0.91 -6.68
N TYR A 222 -21.59 -0.09 -6.12
CA TYR A 222 -20.95 1.03 -6.80
C TYR A 222 -19.42 1.01 -6.63
N PRO A 223 -18.70 -0.01 -7.15
CA PRO A 223 -17.28 -0.22 -6.85
C PRO A 223 -16.41 1.00 -7.21
N PHE A 224 -16.52 1.53 -8.41
CA PHE A 224 -15.67 2.63 -8.88
C PHE A 224 -15.94 3.94 -8.11
N ASN A 225 -17.22 4.23 -7.80
CA ASN A 225 -17.57 5.43 -7.05
C ASN A 225 -17.00 5.38 -5.62
N VAL A 226 -17.13 4.22 -4.94
CA VAL A 226 -16.63 4.05 -3.56
C VAL A 226 -15.12 4.15 -3.52
N ILE A 227 -14.41 3.56 -4.48
CA ILE A 227 -12.94 3.62 -4.55
C ILE A 227 -12.48 5.04 -4.87
N ALA A 228 -13.14 5.74 -5.82
CA ALA A 228 -12.83 7.13 -6.14
C ALA A 228 -12.99 8.05 -4.93
N ILE A 229 -14.11 7.93 -4.21
CA ILE A 229 -14.37 8.70 -2.99
C ILE A 229 -13.33 8.36 -1.91
N SER A 230 -13.01 7.08 -1.73
CA SER A 230 -11.99 6.64 -0.76
C SER A 230 -10.61 7.21 -1.06
N ALA A 231 -10.23 7.27 -2.35
CA ALA A 231 -8.96 7.87 -2.78
C ALA A 231 -8.92 9.39 -2.49
N ILE A 232 -10.02 10.10 -2.73
CA ILE A 232 -10.15 11.53 -2.40
C ILE A 232 -10.07 11.75 -0.88
N ILE A 233 -10.79 10.96 -0.09
CA ILE A 233 -10.74 11.03 1.38
C ILE A 233 -9.32 10.78 1.87
N TYR A 234 -8.62 9.78 1.30
CA TYR A 234 -7.22 9.49 1.64
C TYR A 234 -6.31 10.70 1.36
N LEU A 235 -6.45 11.34 0.20
CA LEU A 235 -5.68 12.55 -0.15
C LEU A 235 -5.95 13.70 0.83
N LEU A 236 -7.21 13.89 1.25
CA LEU A 236 -7.58 14.90 2.23
C LEU A 236 -7.07 14.59 3.65
N MET A 237 -6.91 13.31 3.99
CA MET A 237 -6.34 12.91 5.27
C MET A 237 -4.83 13.16 5.37
N LEU A 238 -4.09 13.23 4.25
CA LEU A 238 -2.65 13.47 4.29
C LEU A 238 -2.27 14.78 4.99
N PRO A 239 -2.81 15.97 4.63
CA PRO A 239 -2.48 17.21 5.33
C PRO A 239 -2.88 17.17 6.82
N ILE A 240 -4.00 16.53 7.16
CA ILE A 240 -4.44 16.37 8.56
C ILE A 240 -3.42 15.54 9.34
N SER A 241 -2.92 14.45 8.75
CA SER A 241 -1.86 13.61 9.32
C SER A 241 -0.58 14.41 9.59
N PHE A 242 -0.20 15.29 8.67
CA PHE A 242 0.97 16.14 8.81
C PHE A 242 0.88 17.10 10.00
N PHE A 243 -0.24 17.82 10.14
CA PHE A 243 -0.44 18.73 11.27
C PHE A 243 -0.47 17.98 12.62
N HIS A 244 -1.10 16.80 12.65
CA HIS A 244 -1.13 15.97 13.85
C HIS A 244 0.27 15.46 14.23
N TYR A 245 1.04 15.00 13.26
CA TYR A 245 2.43 14.59 13.48
C TYR A 245 3.30 15.70 14.03
N GLN A 246 3.21 16.92 13.48
CA GLN A 246 3.96 18.08 14.00
C GLN A 246 3.59 18.42 15.45
N LYS A 247 2.30 18.33 15.79
CA LYS A 247 1.83 18.56 17.16
C LYS A 247 2.42 17.53 18.13
N LEU A 248 2.38 16.23 17.79
CA LEU A 248 2.95 15.18 18.61
C LEU A 248 4.48 15.28 18.74
N LYS A 249 5.15 15.67 17.65
CA LYS A 249 6.61 15.87 17.68
C LYS A 249 6.99 16.95 18.68
N LYS A 250 6.33 18.11 18.69
CA LYS A 250 6.56 19.18 19.66
C LYS A 250 6.32 18.73 21.10
N GLN A 251 5.23 18.00 21.34
CA GLN A 251 4.91 17.50 22.68
C GLN A 251 5.97 16.55 23.23
N ASN A 252 6.54 15.67 22.39
CA ASN A 252 7.60 14.74 22.80
C ASN A 252 8.94 15.46 22.99
N GLU A 253 9.24 16.48 22.19
CA GLU A 253 10.45 17.32 22.37
C GLU A 253 10.37 18.09 23.71
N ASP A 254 9.22 18.68 24.03
CA ASP A 254 8.99 19.42 25.29
C ASP A 254 9.05 18.49 26.53
N GLN A 255 8.64 17.22 26.40
CA GLN A 255 8.75 16.23 27.46
C GLN A 255 10.20 15.81 27.70
N ASN A 256 10.95 15.51 26.65
CA ASN A 256 12.36 15.14 26.79
C ASN A 256 13.21 16.27 27.44
N PHE A 257 12.94 17.54 27.11
CA PHE A 257 13.60 18.66 27.77
C PHE A 257 13.29 18.73 29.26
N LYS A 258 12.05 18.46 29.68
CA LYS A 258 11.69 18.45 31.11
C LYS A 258 12.32 17.29 31.85
N ASP A 259 12.34 16.10 31.26
CA ASP A 259 12.97 14.92 31.87
C ASP A 259 14.48 15.12 32.01
N GLU A 260 15.17 15.79 31.07
CA GLU A 260 16.59 16.16 31.17
C GLU A 260 16.85 17.23 32.24
N ASP A 261 15.96 18.21 32.43
CA ASP A 261 16.07 19.24 33.48
C ASP A 261 15.83 18.64 34.88
N ASP A 262 14.83 17.71 35.02
CA ASP A 262 14.54 17.02 36.28
C ASP A 262 15.72 16.11 36.70
N ASP A 263 16.35 15.39 35.74
CA ASP A 263 17.54 14.55 36.00
C ASP A 263 18.77 15.39 36.42
N LEU A 264 18.87 16.63 35.95
CA LEU A 264 19.95 17.55 36.37
C LEU A 264 19.72 18.16 37.76
N GLU A 265 18.45 18.36 38.17
CA GLU A 265 18.12 18.83 39.52
C GLU A 265 18.34 17.73 40.59
N ASP A 266 18.13 16.44 40.24
CA ASP A 266 18.36 15.32 41.17
C ASP A 266 19.86 14.99 41.40
N VAL A 267 20.77 15.57 40.61
CA VAL A 267 22.24 15.35 40.71
C VAL A 267 22.94 16.48 41.48
N LEU A 268 22.25 17.60 41.77
CA LEU A 268 22.75 18.74 42.52
C LEU A 268 22.26 18.70 43.98
#